data_6189f6bd8d75819c7e3a1a2f9599de53
#
_entry.id   6189f6bd8d75819c7e3a1a2f9599de53
#
_cell.length_a   1.000
_cell.length_b   1.000
_cell.length_c   1.000
_cell.angle_alpha   90.00
_cell.angle_beta   90.00
_cell.angle_gamma   90.00
#
_symmetry.space_group_name_H-M   'P 1'
#
loop_
_entity.id
_entity.type
_entity.pdbx_description
1 polymer ?
#
loop_
_entity_poly.entity_id
_entity_poly.type
_entity_poly.pdbx_seq_one_letter_code
_entity_poly.pdbx_strand_id
1 'polypeptide(L)'
;MPANEILAILMFVSFIALVFTGFPVSWILGGLAVLFSAFAVVLQVDFALPIGMDWAYTSLTVDRIWNVMENWVMVALPMFIFMGLLLDRSGIANQLMPSFARLFGSIRGGLAVTVALIGILLAATTGIIGASVVLLALLGLPVMLKQGYDQSLATGTVTAVGTLGILIPPSIMLVLMADRMSMSVGDLFLGAVFPGMLLGGLYIAYILIIGWLKPSAAPAAETEPFDFEAIVDLVKAIIPPAFLILAVLGSIFFGLATPTEAAGVGAAGALLLAIIKKQMNKGVMNEVLQETTRTTAFIFAVLLGATAFSLVLRGLGGDELIERALLSLPFEPTGIIICILLATFLLGFFLDWIELTLIVLPLVSPVVSSLGFDPVWFTVLFAVCLQTSFLTPPVGFAIFYLKGVAPPGIEVTTIYRGVIPFIALQLLGMFIIFNWDAIVTWLPAQAYG
;
A
#
# COMPACT_ATOMS: atom_id res chain seq x y z
N MET A 1 -19.12 -12.18 -30.26
CA MET A 1 -18.23 -12.62 -29.18
C MET A 1 -18.37 -14.11 -28.99
N PRO A 2 -17.30 -14.87 -28.88
CA PRO A 2 -17.35 -16.29 -28.55
C PRO A 2 -17.85 -16.50 -27.11
N ALA A 3 -18.39 -17.69 -26.82
CA ALA A 3 -19.06 -17.97 -25.54
C ALA A 3 -18.13 -17.90 -24.32
N ASN A 4 -16.86 -18.26 -24.49
CA ASN A 4 -15.84 -18.16 -23.44
C ASN A 4 -15.58 -16.69 -23.03
N GLU A 5 -15.50 -15.75 -23.98
CA GLU A 5 -15.35 -14.32 -23.66
C GLU A 5 -16.55 -13.74 -22.92
N ILE A 6 -17.76 -14.19 -23.29
CA ILE A 6 -18.98 -13.79 -22.55
C ILE A 6 -18.94 -14.27 -21.10
N LEU A 7 -18.48 -15.52 -20.89
CA LEU A 7 -18.31 -16.07 -19.54
C LEU A 7 -17.22 -15.30 -18.76
N ALA A 8 -16.11 -14.92 -19.39
CA ALA A 8 -15.07 -14.12 -18.74
C ALA A 8 -15.61 -12.76 -18.27
N ILE A 9 -16.38 -12.07 -19.12
CA ILE A 9 -17.03 -10.79 -18.75
C ILE A 9 -18.03 -11.01 -17.61
N LEU A 10 -18.90 -12.02 -17.72
CA LEU A 10 -19.88 -12.31 -16.67
C LEU A 10 -19.20 -12.65 -15.34
N MET A 11 -18.10 -13.39 -15.36
CA MET A 11 -17.31 -13.71 -14.17
C MET A 11 -16.77 -12.44 -13.51
N PHE A 12 -16.18 -11.52 -14.30
CA PHE A 12 -15.65 -10.26 -13.78
C PHE A 12 -16.76 -9.32 -13.27
N VAL A 13 -17.85 -9.18 -14.01
CA VAL A 13 -19.01 -8.38 -13.58
C VAL A 13 -19.64 -8.97 -12.31
N SER A 14 -19.76 -10.31 -12.23
CA SER A 14 -20.26 -10.99 -11.02
C SER A 14 -19.35 -10.73 -9.82
N PHE A 15 -18.02 -10.72 -10.03
CA PHE A 15 -17.06 -10.38 -8.98
C PHE A 15 -17.33 -8.97 -8.44
N ILE A 16 -17.39 -7.98 -9.32
CA ILE A 16 -17.67 -6.59 -8.91
C ILE A 16 -19.01 -6.50 -8.18
N ALA A 17 -20.08 -7.12 -8.71
CA ALA A 17 -21.40 -7.09 -8.10
C ALA A 17 -21.42 -7.73 -6.70
N LEU A 18 -20.73 -8.86 -6.53
CA LEU A 18 -20.69 -9.58 -5.25
C LEU A 18 -19.85 -8.87 -4.19
N VAL A 19 -18.82 -8.11 -4.57
CA VAL A 19 -18.05 -7.27 -3.63
C VAL A 19 -18.97 -6.30 -2.88
N PHE A 20 -20.00 -5.73 -3.54
CA PHE A 20 -20.96 -4.84 -2.90
C PHE A 20 -21.91 -5.55 -1.91
N THR A 21 -21.93 -6.87 -1.86
CA THR A 21 -22.76 -7.61 -0.90
C THR A 21 -22.16 -7.68 0.50
N GLY A 22 -20.86 -7.32 0.65
CA GLY A 22 -20.14 -7.37 1.91
C GLY A 22 -19.64 -8.78 2.30
N PHE A 23 -19.75 -9.78 1.41
CA PHE A 23 -19.09 -11.07 1.64
C PHE A 23 -17.56 -10.92 1.59
N PRO A 24 -16.82 -11.73 2.38
CA PRO A 24 -15.36 -11.71 2.31
C PRO A 24 -14.86 -12.01 0.89
N VAL A 25 -13.98 -11.16 0.38
CA VAL A 25 -13.51 -11.20 -1.02
C VAL A 25 -12.86 -12.54 -1.37
N SER A 26 -12.11 -13.15 -0.45
CA SER A 26 -11.52 -14.47 -0.65
C SER A 26 -12.55 -15.56 -1.00
N TRP A 27 -13.72 -15.52 -0.36
CA TRP A 27 -14.83 -16.45 -0.65
C TRP A 27 -15.51 -16.15 -1.98
N ILE A 28 -15.65 -14.85 -2.33
CA ILE A 28 -16.21 -14.45 -3.62
C ILE A 28 -15.32 -14.97 -4.74
N LEU A 29 -14.02 -14.74 -4.65
CA LEU A 29 -13.04 -15.14 -5.66
C LEU A 29 -13.00 -16.66 -5.84
N GLY A 30 -12.86 -17.41 -4.75
CA GLY A 30 -12.86 -18.88 -4.79
C GLY A 30 -14.19 -19.45 -5.25
N GLY A 31 -15.31 -18.90 -4.77
CA GLY A 31 -16.64 -19.33 -5.16
C GLY A 31 -16.94 -19.11 -6.64
N LEU A 32 -16.59 -17.92 -7.18
CA LEU A 32 -16.72 -17.65 -8.62
C LEU A 32 -15.83 -18.55 -9.45
N ALA A 33 -14.58 -18.81 -9.02
CA ALA A 33 -13.72 -19.75 -9.72
C ALA A 33 -14.37 -21.13 -9.85
N VAL A 34 -14.93 -21.66 -8.78
CA VAL A 34 -15.63 -22.96 -8.80
C VAL A 34 -16.88 -22.93 -9.68
N LEU A 35 -17.75 -21.91 -9.49
CA LEU A 35 -19.00 -21.80 -10.25
C LEU A 35 -18.76 -21.66 -11.75
N PHE A 36 -17.86 -20.75 -12.16
CA PHE A 36 -17.59 -20.53 -13.58
C PHE A 36 -16.81 -21.67 -14.21
N SER A 37 -15.97 -22.40 -13.47
CA SER A 37 -15.38 -23.67 -13.94
C SER A 37 -16.45 -24.70 -14.23
N ALA A 38 -17.40 -24.89 -13.30
CA ALA A 38 -18.50 -25.84 -13.49
C ALA A 38 -19.39 -25.43 -14.68
N PHE A 39 -19.74 -24.15 -14.81
CA PHE A 39 -20.51 -23.67 -15.97
C PHE A 39 -19.75 -23.88 -17.29
N ALA A 40 -18.47 -23.57 -17.33
CA ALA A 40 -17.65 -23.73 -18.53
C ALA A 40 -17.59 -25.20 -18.98
N VAL A 41 -17.38 -26.12 -18.04
CA VAL A 41 -17.34 -27.57 -18.34
C VAL A 41 -18.69 -28.08 -18.81
N VAL A 42 -19.79 -27.73 -18.14
CA VAL A 42 -21.16 -28.13 -18.56
C VAL A 42 -21.46 -27.61 -19.97
N LEU A 43 -21.17 -26.34 -20.26
CA LEU A 43 -21.41 -25.78 -21.59
C LEU A 43 -20.55 -26.45 -22.68
N GLN A 44 -19.34 -26.85 -22.34
CA GLN A 44 -18.45 -27.54 -23.28
C GLN A 44 -18.89 -29.00 -23.51
N VAL A 45 -19.25 -29.74 -22.45
CA VAL A 45 -19.52 -31.17 -22.54
C VAL A 45 -20.99 -31.43 -22.98
N ASP A 46 -21.96 -30.76 -22.36
CA ASP A 46 -23.39 -31.04 -22.60
C ASP A 46 -23.96 -30.25 -23.79
N PHE A 47 -23.44 -29.07 -24.07
CA PHE A 47 -23.89 -28.21 -25.14
C PHE A 47 -22.91 -28.10 -26.32
N ALA A 48 -21.76 -28.82 -26.27
CA ALA A 48 -20.72 -28.83 -27.29
C ALA A 48 -20.23 -27.43 -27.73
N LEU A 49 -20.26 -26.46 -26.82
CA LEU A 49 -19.74 -25.11 -27.08
C LEU A 49 -18.21 -25.10 -26.97
N PRO A 50 -17.49 -24.42 -27.87
CA PRO A 50 -16.02 -24.39 -27.84
C PRO A 50 -15.54 -23.40 -26.76
N ILE A 51 -15.61 -23.79 -25.50
CA ILE A 51 -15.18 -22.96 -24.35
C ILE A 51 -13.67 -23.06 -24.14
N GLY A 52 -13.05 -24.25 -24.41
CA GLY A 52 -11.62 -24.49 -24.19
C GLY A 52 -11.25 -24.81 -22.74
N MET A 53 -12.22 -25.03 -21.86
CA MET A 53 -12.01 -25.39 -20.46
C MET A 53 -12.62 -26.76 -20.14
N ASP A 54 -11.81 -27.64 -19.53
CA ASP A 54 -12.22 -28.95 -19.04
C ASP A 54 -11.83 -29.13 -17.56
N TRP A 55 -12.17 -30.30 -16.99
CA TRP A 55 -11.79 -30.61 -15.61
C TRP A 55 -10.28 -30.73 -15.41
N ALA A 56 -9.52 -31.11 -16.45
CA ALA A 56 -8.07 -31.18 -16.39
C ALA A 56 -7.47 -29.77 -16.23
N TYR A 57 -7.99 -28.78 -16.97
CA TYR A 57 -7.59 -27.37 -16.79
C TYR A 57 -7.94 -26.86 -15.39
N THR A 58 -9.14 -27.17 -14.91
CA THR A 58 -9.59 -26.74 -13.57
C THR A 58 -8.70 -27.33 -12.46
N SER A 59 -8.22 -28.58 -12.65
CA SER A 59 -7.32 -29.24 -11.68
C SER A 59 -5.98 -28.53 -11.50
N LEU A 60 -5.54 -27.72 -12.46
CA LEU A 60 -4.33 -26.88 -12.35
C LEU A 60 -4.43 -25.86 -11.19
N THR A 61 -5.63 -25.61 -10.67
CA THR A 61 -5.82 -24.77 -9.47
C THR A 61 -5.02 -25.33 -8.29
N VAL A 62 -4.95 -26.64 -8.14
CA VAL A 62 -4.20 -27.30 -7.05
C VAL A 62 -2.69 -26.99 -7.19
N ASP A 63 -2.15 -27.15 -8.38
CA ASP A 63 -0.73 -26.86 -8.65
C ASP A 63 -0.41 -25.37 -8.45
N ARG A 64 -1.33 -24.48 -8.86
CA ARG A 64 -1.17 -23.04 -8.65
C ARG A 64 -1.18 -22.67 -7.16
N ILE A 65 -2.08 -23.27 -6.38
CA ILE A 65 -2.11 -23.10 -4.92
C ILE A 65 -0.83 -23.62 -4.30
N TRP A 66 -0.37 -24.80 -4.73
CA TRP A 66 0.89 -25.38 -4.25
C TRP A 66 2.08 -24.44 -4.52
N ASN A 67 2.19 -23.91 -5.74
CA ASN A 67 3.24 -22.96 -6.10
C ASN A 67 3.21 -21.68 -5.24
N VAL A 68 2.03 -21.19 -4.86
CA VAL A 68 1.89 -20.05 -3.94
C VAL A 68 2.40 -20.42 -2.55
N MET A 69 2.10 -21.61 -2.07
CA MET A 69 2.51 -22.08 -0.73
C MET A 69 4.02 -22.36 -0.64
N GLU A 70 4.66 -22.75 -1.74
CA GLU A 70 6.11 -22.95 -1.83
C GLU A 70 6.90 -21.68 -2.15
N ASN A 71 6.23 -20.57 -2.40
CA ASN A 71 6.89 -19.34 -2.78
C ASN A 71 7.62 -18.68 -1.60
N TRP A 72 8.94 -18.71 -1.63
CA TRP A 72 9.83 -18.17 -0.60
C TRP A 72 9.64 -16.66 -0.37
N VAL A 73 9.29 -15.91 -1.41
CA VAL A 73 9.05 -14.46 -1.30
C VAL A 73 7.89 -14.17 -0.35
N MET A 74 6.89 -15.05 -0.30
CA MET A 74 5.72 -14.90 0.55
C MET A 74 6.06 -14.97 2.05
N VAL A 75 7.18 -15.58 2.44
CA VAL A 75 7.64 -15.62 3.84
C VAL A 75 8.06 -14.24 4.34
N ALA A 76 8.44 -13.34 3.44
CA ALA A 76 8.73 -11.94 3.81
C ALA A 76 7.50 -11.22 4.39
N LEU A 77 6.28 -11.57 3.94
CA LEU A 77 5.05 -10.91 4.38
C LEU A 77 4.84 -11.02 5.90
N PRO A 78 4.72 -12.23 6.51
CA PRO A 78 4.56 -12.34 7.96
C PRO A 78 5.72 -11.72 8.73
N MET A 79 6.94 -11.76 8.20
CA MET A 79 8.10 -11.17 8.88
C MET A 79 8.04 -9.64 8.89
N PHE A 80 7.67 -8.99 7.79
CA PHE A 80 7.49 -7.54 7.75
C PHE A 80 6.27 -7.10 8.58
N ILE A 81 5.15 -7.86 8.56
CA ILE A 81 4.00 -7.59 9.43
C ILE A 81 4.41 -7.66 10.90
N PHE A 82 5.12 -8.71 11.29
CA PHE A 82 5.60 -8.88 12.65
C PHE A 82 6.55 -7.75 13.06
N MET A 83 7.51 -7.40 12.19
CA MET A 83 8.43 -6.28 12.41
C MET A 83 7.66 -4.96 12.63
N GLY A 84 6.72 -4.65 11.76
CA GLY A 84 5.94 -3.42 11.82
C GLY A 84 5.10 -3.34 13.10
N LEU A 85 4.37 -4.42 13.43
CA LEU A 85 3.56 -4.47 14.66
C LEU A 85 4.41 -4.40 15.93
N LEU A 86 5.60 -5.01 15.95
CA LEU A 86 6.53 -4.88 17.07
C LEU A 86 7.01 -3.45 17.26
N LEU A 87 7.38 -2.77 16.18
CA LEU A 87 7.81 -1.38 16.25
C LEU A 87 6.68 -0.45 16.70
N ASP A 88 5.46 -0.71 16.25
CA ASP A 88 4.26 0.02 16.67
C ASP A 88 3.97 -0.19 18.17
N ARG A 89 3.87 -1.46 18.61
CA ARG A 89 3.54 -1.81 20.00
C ARG A 89 4.69 -1.57 20.98
N SER A 90 5.93 -1.42 20.50
CA SER A 90 7.07 -1.05 21.31
C SER A 90 7.03 0.39 21.85
N GLY A 91 6.00 1.18 21.47
CA GLY A 91 5.84 2.55 21.92
C GLY A 91 6.90 3.52 21.39
N ILE A 92 7.66 3.12 20.37
CA ILE A 92 8.67 3.99 19.74
C ILE A 92 8.00 5.25 19.17
N ALA A 93 6.84 5.10 18.51
CA ALA A 93 6.06 6.21 18.00
C ALA A 93 5.64 7.21 19.09
N ASN A 94 5.27 6.71 20.27
CA ASN A 94 4.91 7.54 21.42
C ASN A 94 6.10 8.37 21.95
N GLN A 95 7.33 7.86 21.82
CA GLN A 95 8.55 8.57 22.23
C GLN A 95 8.98 9.61 21.18
N LEU A 96 8.73 9.33 19.90
CA LEU A 96 9.07 10.25 18.81
C LEU A 96 8.24 11.53 18.83
N MET A 97 6.94 11.44 19.13
CA MET A 97 6.02 12.58 19.09
C MET A 97 6.47 13.77 19.97
N PRO A 98 6.79 13.59 21.28
CA PRO A 98 7.29 14.68 22.10
C PRO A 98 8.62 15.25 21.61
N SER A 99 9.56 14.39 21.17
CA SER A 99 10.88 14.82 20.71
C SER A 99 10.82 15.67 19.43
N PHE A 100 10.02 15.25 18.45
CA PHE A 100 9.78 16.04 17.25
C PHE A 100 8.97 17.31 17.54
N ALA A 101 7.97 17.25 18.43
CA ALA A 101 7.17 18.42 18.80
C ALA A 101 8.00 19.50 19.50
N ARG A 102 8.99 19.13 20.32
CA ARG A 102 9.96 20.07 20.92
C ARG A 102 10.83 20.74 19.85
N LEU A 103 11.24 20.02 18.81
CA LEU A 103 12.10 20.56 17.76
C LEU A 103 11.36 21.48 16.78
N PHE A 104 10.21 21.02 16.29
CA PHE A 104 9.47 21.70 15.24
C PHE A 104 8.28 22.53 15.77
N GLY A 105 7.88 22.38 17.01
CA GLY A 105 6.67 23.01 17.57
C GLY A 105 6.68 24.53 17.52
N SER A 106 7.84 25.17 17.62
CA SER A 106 8.00 26.64 17.51
C SER A 106 7.78 27.17 16.09
N ILE A 107 7.76 26.28 15.08
CA ILE A 107 7.53 26.64 13.68
C ILE A 107 6.02 26.54 13.39
N ARG A 108 5.46 27.49 12.65
CA ARG A 108 4.10 27.42 12.15
C ARG A 108 3.93 26.20 11.25
N GLY A 109 2.97 25.34 11.53
CA GLY A 109 2.84 24.04 10.86
C GLY A 109 3.77 22.95 11.41
N GLY A 110 4.67 23.25 12.33
CA GLY A 110 5.70 22.33 12.81
C GLY A 110 5.17 21.06 13.44
N LEU A 111 4.01 21.13 14.15
CA LEU A 111 3.39 19.93 14.71
C LEU A 111 2.80 19.02 13.63
N ALA A 112 2.22 19.58 12.56
CA ALA A 112 1.79 18.79 11.39
C ALA A 112 2.98 18.18 10.63
N VAL A 113 4.11 18.91 10.51
CA VAL A 113 5.38 18.37 10.00
C VAL A 113 5.88 17.23 10.88
N THR A 114 5.79 17.37 12.20
CA THR A 114 6.12 16.30 13.17
C THR A 114 5.30 15.04 12.87
N VAL A 115 3.97 15.18 12.71
CA VAL A 115 3.08 14.06 12.38
C VAL A 115 3.46 13.46 11.02
N ALA A 116 3.80 14.30 10.04
CA ALA A 116 4.22 13.84 8.72
C ALA A 116 5.53 13.04 8.79
N LEU A 117 6.55 13.54 9.49
CA LEU A 117 7.84 12.85 9.63
C LEU A 117 7.71 11.52 10.39
N ILE A 118 6.94 11.50 11.48
CA ILE A 118 6.65 10.27 12.21
C ILE A 118 5.88 9.30 11.32
N GLY A 119 4.90 9.79 10.56
CA GLY A 119 4.13 8.96 9.65
C GLY A 119 4.96 8.37 8.52
N ILE A 120 5.90 9.12 7.95
CA ILE A 120 6.86 8.61 6.96
C ILE A 120 7.71 7.48 7.56
N LEU A 121 8.21 7.67 8.78
CA LEU A 121 9.00 6.65 9.48
C LEU A 121 8.17 5.40 9.79
N LEU A 122 6.93 5.59 10.29
CA LEU A 122 6.03 4.49 10.61
C LEU A 122 5.50 3.80 9.34
N ALA A 123 5.28 4.55 8.27
CA ALA A 123 4.91 4.01 6.97
C ALA A 123 5.91 2.95 6.50
N ALA A 124 7.20 3.25 6.62
CA ALA A 124 8.28 2.31 6.31
C ALA A 124 8.31 1.07 7.23
N THR A 125 7.63 1.09 8.38
CA THR A 125 7.62 -0.05 9.31
C THR A 125 6.38 -0.92 9.20
N THR A 126 5.21 -0.32 8.92
CA THR A 126 3.93 -1.04 8.98
C THR A 126 3.48 -1.60 7.64
N GLY A 127 3.70 -0.88 6.53
CA GLY A 127 3.25 -1.28 5.20
C GLY A 127 1.73 -1.46 5.05
N ILE A 128 0.94 -1.06 6.06
CA ILE A 128 -0.53 -1.24 6.12
C ILE A 128 -1.20 0.11 6.36
N ILE A 129 -2.03 0.56 5.43
CA ILE A 129 -2.70 1.88 5.49
C ILE A 129 -3.52 2.04 6.78
N GLY A 130 -4.38 1.07 7.06
CA GLY A 130 -5.30 1.16 8.19
C GLY A 130 -4.58 1.35 9.52
N ALA A 131 -3.53 0.57 9.77
CA ALA A 131 -2.72 0.67 10.98
C ALA A 131 -2.02 2.04 11.07
N SER A 132 -1.40 2.50 9.98
CA SER A 132 -0.70 3.80 9.94
C SER A 132 -1.64 4.98 10.18
N VAL A 133 -2.79 5.01 9.48
CA VAL A 133 -3.80 6.08 9.65
C VAL A 133 -4.35 6.09 11.07
N VAL A 134 -4.72 4.93 11.61
CA VAL A 134 -5.28 4.80 12.97
C VAL A 134 -4.26 5.26 14.01
N LEU A 135 -3.01 4.80 13.90
CA LEU A 135 -1.95 5.18 14.83
C LEU A 135 -1.68 6.68 14.81
N LEU A 136 -1.51 7.26 13.62
CA LEU A 136 -1.29 8.71 13.47
C LEU A 136 -2.50 9.51 13.94
N ALA A 137 -3.73 9.00 13.75
CA ALA A 137 -4.94 9.62 14.27
C ALA A 137 -4.98 9.64 15.79
N LEU A 138 -4.62 8.53 16.42
CA LEU A 138 -4.62 8.44 17.89
C LEU A 138 -3.52 9.28 18.54
N LEU A 139 -2.35 9.37 17.91
CA LEU A 139 -1.19 10.10 18.45
C LEU A 139 -1.19 11.57 18.04
N GLY A 140 -1.37 11.88 16.76
CA GLY A 140 -1.14 13.21 16.21
C GLY A 140 -2.38 14.11 16.25
N LEU A 141 -3.55 13.56 15.89
CA LEU A 141 -4.75 14.37 15.72
C LEU A 141 -5.21 15.07 17.03
N PRO A 142 -5.27 14.40 18.20
CA PRO A 142 -5.65 15.07 19.45
C PRO A 142 -4.68 16.20 19.84
N VAL A 143 -3.39 16.01 19.60
CA VAL A 143 -2.35 16.99 19.91
C VAL A 143 -2.49 18.20 19.00
N MET A 144 -2.68 18.00 17.69
CA MET A 144 -2.89 19.09 16.73
C MET A 144 -4.16 19.88 17.05
N LEU A 145 -5.27 19.21 17.35
CA LEU A 145 -6.53 19.86 17.68
C LEU A 145 -6.45 20.67 18.98
N LYS A 146 -5.77 20.13 20.00
CA LYS A 146 -5.54 20.82 21.28
C LYS A 146 -4.70 22.09 21.10
N GLN A 147 -3.80 22.09 20.11
CA GLN A 147 -2.98 23.27 19.77
C GLN A 147 -3.70 24.27 18.85
N GLY A 148 -4.98 24.02 18.53
CA GLY A 148 -5.79 24.95 17.73
C GLY A 148 -5.56 24.84 16.21
N TYR A 149 -5.03 23.73 15.73
CA TYR A 149 -4.95 23.48 14.28
C TYR A 149 -6.33 23.42 13.65
N ASP A 150 -6.44 23.89 12.41
CA ASP A 150 -7.62 23.68 11.59
C ASP A 150 -7.91 22.19 11.44
N GLN A 151 -9.19 21.81 11.68
CA GLN A 151 -9.60 20.42 11.68
C GLN A 151 -9.37 19.75 10.32
N SER A 152 -9.59 20.49 9.21
CA SER A 152 -9.38 19.95 7.86
C SER A 152 -7.89 19.70 7.61
N LEU A 153 -7.01 20.65 7.99
CA LEU A 153 -5.57 20.45 7.84
C LEU A 153 -5.07 19.28 8.70
N ALA A 154 -5.51 19.18 9.94
CA ALA A 154 -5.09 18.11 10.85
C ALA A 154 -5.54 16.73 10.36
N THR A 155 -6.81 16.59 9.97
CA THR A 155 -7.36 15.33 9.47
C THR A 155 -6.77 14.96 8.10
N GLY A 156 -6.61 15.93 7.20
CA GLY A 156 -5.99 15.72 5.90
C GLY A 156 -4.55 15.25 6.00
N THR A 157 -3.75 15.89 6.89
CA THR A 157 -2.35 15.49 7.14
C THR A 157 -2.27 14.04 7.62
N VAL A 158 -3.02 13.69 8.66
CA VAL A 158 -3.02 12.33 9.24
C VAL A 158 -3.41 11.29 8.20
N THR A 159 -4.49 11.56 7.46
CA THR A 159 -5.00 10.63 6.45
C THR A 159 -4.01 10.43 5.31
N ALA A 160 -3.51 11.54 4.74
CA ALA A 160 -2.61 11.48 3.58
C ALA A 160 -1.28 10.83 3.93
N VAL A 161 -0.67 11.21 5.06
CA VAL A 161 0.61 10.64 5.50
C VAL A 161 0.48 9.16 5.82
N GLY A 162 -0.65 8.74 6.42
CA GLY A 162 -0.91 7.32 6.68
C GLY A 162 -0.96 6.45 5.44
N THR A 163 -1.29 7.01 4.25
CA THR A 163 -1.27 6.26 3.00
C THR A 163 0.13 6.03 2.43
N LEU A 164 1.15 6.77 2.87
CA LEU A 164 2.53 6.60 2.39
C LEU A 164 3.11 5.21 2.69
N GLY A 165 2.54 4.46 3.64
CA GLY A 165 2.96 3.10 3.98
C GLY A 165 2.85 2.09 2.84
N ILE A 166 2.08 2.38 1.82
CA ILE A 166 2.00 1.57 0.61
C ILE A 166 3.30 1.65 -0.18
N LEU A 167 3.86 2.86 -0.28
CA LEU A 167 4.94 3.18 -1.22
C LEU A 167 6.32 3.20 -0.58
N ILE A 168 6.44 3.58 0.70
CA ILE A 168 7.75 3.70 1.35
C ILE A 168 8.25 2.32 1.79
N PRO A 169 9.41 1.84 1.26
CA PRO A 169 9.97 0.55 1.63
C PRO A 169 10.50 0.52 3.09
N PRO A 170 10.48 -0.68 3.73
CA PRO A 170 9.93 -1.94 3.25
C PRO A 170 8.40 -1.99 3.33
N SER A 171 7.72 -2.30 2.24
CA SER A 171 6.27 -2.31 2.14
C SER A 171 5.75 -3.69 1.73
N ILE A 172 4.78 -4.22 2.48
CA ILE A 172 4.12 -5.49 2.20
C ILE A 172 3.46 -5.47 0.82
N MET A 173 2.87 -4.35 0.46
CA MET A 173 2.22 -4.16 -0.83
C MET A 173 3.22 -4.29 -1.99
N LEU A 174 4.39 -3.66 -1.88
CA LEU A 174 5.43 -3.76 -2.90
C LEU A 174 5.96 -5.18 -3.04
N VAL A 175 6.05 -5.96 -1.95
CA VAL A 175 6.42 -7.40 -2.02
C VAL A 175 5.40 -8.17 -2.87
N LEU A 176 4.10 -7.99 -2.62
CA LEU A 176 3.04 -8.65 -3.38
C LEU A 176 3.01 -8.20 -4.84
N MET A 177 3.19 -6.91 -5.09
CA MET A 177 3.26 -6.38 -6.46
C MET A 177 4.44 -6.95 -7.24
N ALA A 178 5.63 -7.00 -6.64
CA ALA A 178 6.82 -7.57 -7.26
C ALA A 178 6.61 -9.04 -7.63
N ASP A 179 6.03 -9.83 -6.72
CA ASP A 179 5.69 -11.23 -6.98
C ASP A 179 4.71 -11.38 -8.14
N ARG A 180 3.64 -10.57 -8.16
CA ARG A 180 2.63 -10.65 -9.23
C ARG A 180 3.14 -10.20 -10.59
N MET A 181 4.08 -9.26 -10.63
CA MET A 181 4.76 -8.78 -11.83
C MET A 181 5.97 -9.65 -12.21
N SER A 182 6.29 -10.69 -11.43
CA SER A 182 7.46 -11.56 -11.63
C SER A 182 8.78 -10.77 -11.71
N MET A 183 8.90 -9.72 -10.87
CA MET A 183 10.10 -8.90 -10.79
C MET A 183 10.79 -9.02 -9.43
N SER A 184 12.01 -8.51 -9.33
CA SER A 184 12.74 -8.43 -8.06
C SER A 184 12.04 -7.52 -7.06
N VAL A 185 11.83 -8.00 -5.83
CA VAL A 185 11.34 -7.16 -4.73
C VAL A 185 12.35 -6.06 -4.41
N GLY A 186 13.64 -6.34 -4.54
CA GLY A 186 14.72 -5.37 -4.35
C GLY A 186 14.61 -4.20 -5.32
N ASP A 187 14.42 -4.48 -6.62
CA ASP A 187 14.27 -3.45 -7.66
C ASP A 187 13.06 -2.56 -7.37
N LEU A 188 11.94 -3.17 -6.99
CA LEU A 188 10.72 -2.42 -6.70
C LEU A 188 10.87 -1.58 -5.41
N PHE A 189 11.54 -2.11 -4.39
CA PHE A 189 11.84 -1.33 -3.18
C PHE A 189 12.71 -0.11 -3.51
N LEU A 190 13.79 -0.32 -4.25
CA LEU A 190 14.68 0.78 -4.65
C LEU A 190 13.96 1.79 -5.54
N GLY A 191 13.15 1.31 -6.50
CA GLY A 191 12.36 2.17 -7.38
C GLY A 191 11.31 3.01 -6.62
N ALA A 192 10.84 2.56 -5.48
CA ALA A 192 9.84 3.26 -4.67
C ALA A 192 10.41 4.30 -3.69
N VAL A 193 11.73 4.28 -3.40
CA VAL A 193 12.36 5.18 -2.42
C VAL A 193 12.16 6.65 -2.80
N PHE A 194 12.61 7.05 -4.00
CA PHE A 194 12.48 8.44 -4.42
C PHE A 194 11.03 8.91 -4.64
N PRO A 195 10.13 8.11 -5.24
CA PRO A 195 8.71 8.44 -5.28
C PRO A 195 8.08 8.65 -3.90
N GLY A 196 8.40 7.79 -2.94
CA GLY A 196 7.92 7.93 -1.55
C GLY A 196 8.45 9.20 -0.88
N MET A 197 9.74 9.51 -1.05
CA MET A 197 10.35 10.75 -0.55
C MET A 197 9.78 11.99 -1.24
N LEU A 198 9.50 11.93 -2.54
CA LEU A 198 8.87 13.01 -3.30
C LEU A 198 7.48 13.35 -2.71
N LEU A 199 6.64 12.35 -2.52
CA LEU A 199 5.29 12.56 -1.97
C LEU A 199 5.35 13.08 -0.53
N GLY A 200 6.19 12.47 0.32
CA GLY A 200 6.41 12.94 1.69
C GLY A 200 6.93 14.38 1.73
N GLY A 201 7.86 14.73 0.85
CA GLY A 201 8.39 16.08 0.69
C GLY A 201 7.33 17.09 0.23
N LEU A 202 6.48 16.71 -0.73
CA LEU A 202 5.36 17.55 -1.18
C LEU A 202 4.36 17.82 -0.06
N TYR A 203 4.07 16.82 0.78
CA TYR A 203 3.17 17.01 1.93
C TYR A 203 3.77 17.95 2.97
N ILE A 204 5.04 17.77 3.31
CA ILE A 204 5.74 18.66 4.25
C ILE A 204 5.80 20.08 3.70
N ALA A 205 6.15 20.25 2.42
CA ALA A 205 6.18 21.56 1.78
C ALA A 205 4.81 22.26 1.82
N TYR A 206 3.73 21.53 1.52
CA TYR A 206 2.37 22.06 1.61
C TYR A 206 2.01 22.51 3.03
N ILE A 207 2.31 21.69 4.04
CA ILE A 207 2.05 22.01 5.45
C ILE A 207 2.78 23.30 5.85
N LEU A 208 4.04 23.44 5.48
CA LEU A 208 4.84 24.63 5.77
C LEU A 208 4.30 25.88 5.04
N ILE A 209 3.93 25.73 3.76
CA ILE A 209 3.32 26.82 2.97
C ILE A 209 2.01 27.28 3.63
N ILE A 210 1.14 26.36 4.03
CA ILE A 210 -0.11 26.70 4.73
C ILE A 210 0.18 27.38 6.07
N GLY A 211 1.16 26.87 6.84
CA GLY A 211 1.59 27.49 8.10
C GLY A 211 2.09 28.92 7.92
N TRP A 212 2.72 29.21 6.79
CA TRP A 212 3.18 30.56 6.44
C TRP A 212 2.04 31.46 5.94
N LEU A 213 1.19 30.96 5.01
CA LEU A 213 0.12 31.74 4.38
C LEU A 213 -1.08 31.94 5.32
N LYS A 214 -1.42 30.94 6.14
CA LYS A 214 -2.56 30.94 7.07
C LYS A 214 -2.13 30.53 8.49
N PRO A 215 -1.45 31.43 9.23
CA PRO A 215 -0.92 31.11 10.56
C PRO A 215 -1.98 30.61 11.56
N SER A 216 -3.23 31.03 11.39
CA SER A 216 -4.35 30.59 12.22
C SER A 216 -4.76 29.14 11.99
N ALA A 217 -4.47 28.58 10.79
CA ALA A 217 -4.79 27.19 10.47
C ALA A 217 -3.73 26.20 11.01
N ALA A 218 -2.50 26.66 11.20
CA ALA A 218 -1.37 25.85 11.66
C ALA A 218 -0.52 26.65 12.66
N PRO A 219 -1.05 26.99 13.87
CA PRO A 219 -0.35 27.81 14.84
C PRO A 219 0.94 27.14 15.33
N ALA A 220 1.92 27.95 15.68
CA ALA A 220 3.10 27.46 16.39
C ALA A 220 2.69 27.06 17.81
N ALA A 221 3.25 25.98 18.31
CA ALA A 221 3.06 25.59 19.70
C ALA A 221 3.89 26.47 20.63
N GLU A 222 3.38 26.74 21.82
CA GLU A 222 4.17 27.27 22.92
C GLU A 222 5.08 26.14 23.43
N THR A 223 6.24 25.99 22.84
CA THR A 223 7.25 25.02 23.26
C THR A 223 8.38 25.71 24.01
N GLU A 224 9.05 24.97 24.89
CA GLU A 224 10.27 25.42 25.51
C GLU A 224 11.30 25.84 24.45
N PRO A 225 12.21 26.80 24.77
CA PRO A 225 13.24 27.24 23.83
C PRO A 225 14.02 26.05 23.28
N PHE A 226 14.40 26.16 22.02
CA PHE A 226 15.25 25.18 21.34
C PHE A 226 16.51 24.91 22.18
N ASP A 227 16.64 23.67 22.65
CA ASP A 227 17.79 23.22 23.42
C ASP A 227 18.50 22.08 22.67
N PHE A 228 19.83 22.03 22.79
CA PHE A 228 20.65 20.96 22.22
C PHE A 228 20.24 19.57 22.75
N GLU A 229 19.75 19.50 23.97
CA GLU A 229 19.24 18.27 24.59
C GLU A 229 18.04 17.71 23.80
N ALA A 230 17.16 18.56 23.26
CA ALA A 230 16.05 18.14 22.41
C ALA A 230 16.51 17.46 21.11
N ILE A 231 17.61 17.92 20.51
CA ILE A 231 18.20 17.24 19.33
C ILE A 231 18.75 15.88 19.72
N VAL A 232 19.46 15.81 20.84
CA VAL A 232 20.05 14.54 21.32
C VAL A 232 18.95 13.50 21.60
N ASP A 233 17.85 13.93 22.23
CA ASP A 233 16.73 13.05 22.51
C ASP A 233 16.02 12.60 21.24
N LEU A 234 15.84 13.48 20.27
CA LEU A 234 15.29 13.15 18.97
C LEU A 234 16.17 12.14 18.23
N VAL A 235 17.47 12.39 18.15
CA VAL A 235 18.45 11.50 17.51
C VAL A 235 18.43 10.12 18.18
N LYS A 236 18.43 10.05 19.52
CA LYS A 236 18.33 8.79 20.27
C LYS A 236 17.00 8.04 19.99
N ALA A 237 15.91 8.76 19.75
CA ALA A 237 14.61 8.17 19.47
C ALA A 237 14.51 7.66 18.02
N ILE A 238 15.09 8.39 17.04
CA ILE A 238 15.05 8.04 15.61
C ILE A 238 16.06 6.95 15.24
N ILE A 239 17.28 6.99 15.78
CA ILE A 239 18.35 6.08 15.37
C ILE A 239 17.93 4.60 15.39
N PRO A 240 17.29 4.06 16.45
CA PRO A 240 16.99 2.64 16.48
C PRO A 240 16.05 2.18 15.35
N PRO A 241 14.87 2.79 15.12
CA PRO A 241 14.01 2.38 14.02
C PRO A 241 14.60 2.71 12.64
N ALA A 242 15.24 3.86 12.48
CA ALA A 242 15.88 4.22 11.22
C ALA A 242 17.05 3.27 10.87
N PHE A 243 17.88 2.91 11.85
CA PHE A 243 18.94 1.93 11.67
C PHE A 243 18.40 0.58 11.23
N LEU A 244 17.29 0.12 11.83
CA LEU A 244 16.68 -1.14 11.46
C LEU A 244 16.18 -1.11 10.01
N ILE A 245 15.48 -0.04 9.61
CA ILE A 245 14.99 0.13 8.24
C ILE A 245 16.16 0.18 7.25
N LEU A 246 17.18 0.97 7.57
CA LEU A 246 18.38 1.11 6.73
C LEU A 246 19.18 -0.20 6.66
N ALA A 247 19.23 -0.97 7.75
CA ALA A 247 19.89 -2.27 7.75
C ALA A 247 19.14 -3.28 6.86
N VAL A 248 17.81 -3.30 6.92
CA VAL A 248 16.97 -4.15 6.05
C VAL A 248 17.14 -3.74 4.59
N LEU A 249 16.89 -2.47 4.26
CA LEU A 249 17.00 -1.99 2.87
C LEU A 249 18.43 -2.05 2.35
N GLY A 250 19.41 -1.69 3.18
CA GLY A 250 20.83 -1.74 2.81
C GLY A 250 21.30 -3.17 2.55
N SER A 251 20.85 -4.15 3.35
CA SER A 251 21.20 -5.56 3.08
C SER A 251 20.68 -6.06 1.76
N ILE A 252 19.48 -5.63 1.35
CA ILE A 252 18.91 -5.94 0.04
C ILE A 252 19.67 -5.18 -1.06
N PHE A 253 19.91 -3.88 -0.86
CA PHE A 253 20.59 -3.02 -1.82
C PHE A 253 22.01 -3.51 -2.17
N PHE A 254 22.78 -3.92 -1.16
CA PHE A 254 24.15 -4.44 -1.37
C PHE A 254 24.18 -5.93 -1.75
N GLY A 255 23.03 -6.56 -1.97
CA GLY A 255 22.93 -7.98 -2.33
C GLY A 255 23.41 -8.93 -1.21
N LEU A 256 23.48 -8.47 0.04
CA LEU A 256 23.91 -9.25 1.19
C LEU A 256 22.83 -10.21 1.70
N ALA A 257 21.55 -9.85 1.46
CA ALA A 257 20.41 -10.65 1.86
C ALA A 257 19.29 -10.58 0.83
N THR A 258 18.58 -11.67 0.66
CA THR A 258 17.30 -11.69 -0.05
C THR A 258 16.25 -10.90 0.72
N PRO A 259 15.16 -10.41 0.09
CA PRO A 259 14.07 -9.74 0.79
C PRO A 259 13.50 -10.55 1.96
N THR A 260 13.45 -11.89 1.85
CA THR A 260 12.97 -12.79 2.89
C THR A 260 13.91 -12.85 4.08
N GLU A 261 15.22 -12.97 3.82
CA GLU A 261 16.25 -12.97 4.88
C GLU A 261 16.30 -11.60 5.57
N ALA A 262 16.26 -10.52 4.80
CA ALA A 262 16.22 -9.16 5.34
C ALA A 262 14.98 -8.92 6.22
N ALA A 263 13.81 -9.43 5.82
CA ALA A 263 12.58 -9.37 6.61
C ALA A 263 12.74 -10.15 7.95
N GLY A 264 13.37 -11.32 7.93
CA GLY A 264 13.69 -12.10 9.12
C GLY A 264 14.64 -11.36 10.08
N VAL A 265 15.70 -10.76 9.54
CA VAL A 265 16.64 -9.92 10.31
C VAL A 265 15.92 -8.69 10.88
N GLY A 266 15.05 -8.05 10.07
CA GLY A 266 14.21 -6.94 10.50
C GLY A 266 13.30 -7.33 11.67
N ALA A 267 12.60 -8.46 11.56
CA ALA A 267 11.75 -9.00 12.62
C ALA A 267 12.51 -9.27 13.92
N ALA A 268 13.67 -9.93 13.81
CA ALA A 268 14.55 -10.18 14.95
C ALA A 268 15.10 -8.89 15.58
N GLY A 269 15.49 -7.92 14.74
CA GLY A 269 15.97 -6.62 15.20
C GLY A 269 14.89 -5.82 15.91
N ALA A 270 13.64 -5.80 15.39
CA ALA A 270 12.51 -5.15 16.04
C ALA A 270 12.20 -5.79 17.40
N LEU A 271 12.24 -7.13 17.49
CA LEU A 271 12.07 -7.85 18.73
C LEU A 271 13.16 -7.47 19.76
N LEU A 272 14.42 -7.44 19.32
CA LEU A 272 15.54 -7.05 20.18
C LEU A 272 15.37 -5.60 20.68
N LEU A 273 14.98 -4.67 19.81
CA LEU A 273 14.71 -3.28 20.19
C LEU A 273 13.60 -3.18 21.24
N ALA A 274 12.49 -3.92 21.06
CA ALA A 274 11.37 -3.93 22.00
C ALA A 274 11.78 -4.48 23.37
N ILE A 275 12.65 -5.50 23.41
CA ILE A 275 13.21 -6.07 24.64
C ILE A 275 14.14 -5.07 25.32
N ILE A 276 15.08 -4.44 24.61
CA ILE A 276 16.03 -3.44 25.13
C ILE A 276 15.27 -2.24 25.71
N LYS A 277 14.22 -1.80 25.04
CA LYS A 277 13.33 -0.71 25.48
C LYS A 277 12.43 -1.10 26.66
N LYS A 278 12.46 -2.37 27.11
CA LYS A 278 11.59 -2.92 28.18
C LYS A 278 10.09 -2.76 27.91
N GLN A 279 9.71 -2.68 26.65
CA GLN A 279 8.32 -2.59 26.21
C GLN A 279 7.72 -3.97 25.91
N MET A 280 8.56 -5.02 25.89
CA MET A 280 8.13 -6.38 25.63
C MET A 280 7.63 -7.05 26.90
N ASN A 281 6.37 -7.50 26.85
CA ASN A 281 5.76 -8.36 27.84
C ASN A 281 4.92 -9.45 27.16
N LYS A 282 4.45 -10.44 27.94
CA LYS A 282 3.65 -11.55 27.38
C LYS A 282 2.38 -11.10 26.68
N GLY A 283 1.73 -10.02 27.14
CA GLY A 283 0.54 -9.46 26.53
C GLY A 283 0.83 -8.89 25.14
N VAL A 284 1.83 -8.01 25.03
CA VAL A 284 2.27 -7.40 23.77
C VAL A 284 2.70 -8.48 22.77
N MET A 285 3.50 -9.47 23.21
CA MET A 285 3.92 -10.56 22.32
C MET A 285 2.72 -11.35 21.79
N ASN A 286 1.78 -11.70 22.66
CA ASN A 286 0.60 -12.44 22.24
C ASN A 286 -0.27 -11.63 21.26
N GLU A 287 -0.44 -10.35 21.52
CA GLU A 287 -1.18 -9.43 20.63
C GLU A 287 -0.51 -9.34 19.26
N VAL A 288 0.80 -9.11 19.21
CA VAL A 288 1.58 -9.03 17.97
C VAL A 288 1.50 -10.34 17.18
N LEU A 289 1.65 -11.48 17.84
CA LEU A 289 1.57 -12.79 17.18
C LEU A 289 0.17 -13.04 16.63
N GLN A 290 -0.89 -12.71 17.38
CA GLN A 290 -2.28 -12.87 16.92
C GLN A 290 -2.59 -11.98 15.71
N GLU A 291 -2.20 -10.70 15.76
CA GLU A 291 -2.43 -9.78 14.65
C GLU A 291 -1.57 -10.14 13.43
N THR A 292 -0.32 -10.55 13.61
CA THR A 292 0.51 -11.07 12.50
C THR A 292 -0.16 -12.27 11.85
N THR A 293 -0.59 -13.25 12.66
CA THR A 293 -1.25 -14.45 12.13
C THR A 293 -2.55 -14.11 11.42
N ARG A 294 -3.39 -13.23 11.99
CA ARG A 294 -4.66 -12.82 11.42
C ARG A 294 -4.48 -12.11 10.09
N THR A 295 -3.56 -11.14 10.03
CA THR A 295 -3.29 -10.36 8.81
C THR A 295 -2.68 -11.24 7.73
N THR A 296 -1.71 -12.10 8.09
CA THR A 296 -1.11 -13.06 7.17
C THR A 296 -2.15 -14.02 6.61
N ALA A 297 -2.98 -14.62 7.47
CA ALA A 297 -4.04 -15.54 7.05
C ALA A 297 -5.05 -14.86 6.11
N PHE A 298 -5.41 -13.60 6.38
CA PHE A 298 -6.27 -12.82 5.50
C PHE A 298 -5.65 -12.62 4.12
N ILE A 299 -4.39 -12.17 4.07
CA ILE A 299 -3.67 -11.96 2.80
C ILE A 299 -3.59 -13.27 2.00
N PHE A 300 -3.22 -14.37 2.65
CA PHE A 300 -3.14 -15.68 1.99
C PHE A 300 -4.50 -16.20 1.52
N ALA A 301 -5.57 -15.98 2.29
CA ALA A 301 -6.91 -16.35 1.88
C ALA A 301 -7.34 -15.63 0.60
N VAL A 302 -7.08 -14.31 0.50
CA VAL A 302 -7.35 -13.54 -0.72
C VAL A 302 -6.44 -14.00 -1.87
N LEU A 303 -5.15 -14.23 -1.59
CA LEU A 303 -4.17 -14.69 -2.57
C LEU A 303 -4.56 -16.04 -3.21
N LEU A 304 -4.99 -17.01 -2.42
CA LEU A 304 -5.43 -18.31 -2.91
C LEU A 304 -6.73 -18.19 -3.73
N GLY A 305 -7.69 -17.40 -3.25
CA GLY A 305 -8.91 -17.10 -3.98
C GLY A 305 -8.65 -16.41 -5.32
N ALA A 306 -7.77 -15.38 -5.31
CA ALA A 306 -7.37 -14.65 -6.50
C ALA A 306 -6.61 -15.54 -7.50
N THR A 307 -5.78 -16.46 -7.02
CA THR A 307 -5.05 -17.42 -7.86
C THR A 307 -6.01 -18.36 -8.59
N ALA A 308 -7.02 -18.88 -7.90
CA ALA A 308 -8.06 -19.71 -8.51
C ALA A 308 -8.89 -18.88 -9.51
N PHE A 309 -9.33 -17.69 -9.13
CA PHE A 309 -10.09 -16.78 -9.99
C PHE A 309 -9.33 -16.42 -11.28
N SER A 310 -8.07 -16.01 -11.13
CA SER A 310 -7.23 -15.63 -12.26
C SER A 310 -6.98 -16.81 -13.23
N LEU A 311 -6.80 -18.03 -12.71
CA LEU A 311 -6.65 -19.21 -13.54
C LEU A 311 -7.91 -19.45 -14.40
N VAL A 312 -9.08 -19.40 -13.80
CA VAL A 312 -10.35 -19.62 -14.53
C VAL A 312 -10.62 -18.48 -15.52
N LEU A 313 -10.40 -17.23 -15.11
CA LEU A 313 -10.56 -16.07 -16.00
C LEU A 313 -9.64 -16.20 -17.24
N ARG A 314 -8.39 -16.64 -17.04
CA ARG A 314 -7.43 -16.89 -18.11
C ARG A 314 -7.88 -18.05 -19.00
N GLY A 315 -8.37 -19.15 -18.42
CA GLY A 315 -8.93 -20.28 -19.17
C GLY A 315 -10.14 -19.92 -20.04
N LEU A 316 -10.90 -18.90 -19.63
CA LEU A 316 -12.00 -18.33 -20.40
C LEU A 316 -11.54 -17.29 -21.45
N GLY A 317 -10.21 -17.07 -21.60
CA GLY A 317 -9.67 -16.08 -22.54
C GLY A 317 -9.77 -14.63 -22.06
N GLY A 318 -9.91 -14.41 -20.74
CA GLY A 318 -10.02 -13.07 -20.16
C GLY A 318 -8.79 -12.21 -20.38
N ASP A 319 -7.59 -12.79 -20.34
CA ASP A 319 -6.33 -12.08 -20.59
C ASP A 319 -6.28 -11.53 -22.02
N GLU A 320 -6.56 -12.37 -23.02
CA GLU A 320 -6.59 -11.99 -24.43
C GLU A 320 -7.68 -10.95 -24.74
N LEU A 321 -8.81 -11.07 -24.05
CA LEU A 321 -9.91 -10.11 -24.19
C LEU A 321 -9.51 -8.72 -23.68
N ILE A 322 -8.87 -8.65 -22.51
CA ILE A 322 -8.41 -7.39 -21.91
C ILE A 322 -7.28 -6.80 -22.75
N GLU A 323 -6.31 -7.60 -23.15
CA GLU A 323 -5.21 -7.16 -24.00
C GLU A 323 -5.75 -6.57 -25.31
N ARG A 324 -6.63 -7.31 -26.01
CA ARG A 324 -7.25 -6.85 -27.26
C ARG A 324 -8.08 -5.59 -27.06
N ALA A 325 -8.83 -5.50 -25.96
CA ALA A 325 -9.63 -4.32 -25.65
C ALA A 325 -8.75 -3.09 -25.43
N LEU A 326 -7.66 -3.22 -24.67
CA LEU A 326 -6.73 -2.13 -24.36
C LEU A 326 -5.95 -1.69 -25.63
N LEU A 327 -5.41 -2.66 -26.39
CA LEU A 327 -4.63 -2.36 -27.59
C LEU A 327 -5.49 -1.86 -28.77
N SER A 328 -6.81 -2.09 -28.74
CA SER A 328 -7.75 -1.54 -29.73
C SER A 328 -8.15 -0.08 -29.48
N LEU A 329 -7.77 0.49 -28.34
CA LEU A 329 -8.07 1.89 -28.04
C LEU A 329 -7.34 2.82 -29.03
N PRO A 330 -7.98 3.89 -29.51
CA PRO A 330 -7.39 4.81 -30.49
C PRO A 330 -6.42 5.80 -29.80
N PHE A 331 -5.54 5.28 -28.93
CA PHE A 331 -4.57 6.07 -28.17
C PHE A 331 -3.15 5.58 -28.44
N GLU A 332 -2.19 6.48 -28.32
CA GLU A 332 -0.78 6.13 -28.25
C GLU A 332 -0.48 5.26 -27.00
N PRO A 333 0.66 4.53 -26.96
CA PRO A 333 1.03 3.70 -25.83
C PRO A 333 0.89 4.37 -24.45
N THR A 334 1.30 5.63 -24.36
CA THR A 334 1.17 6.48 -23.17
C THR A 334 -0.29 6.67 -22.73
N GLY A 335 -1.18 6.87 -23.71
CA GLY A 335 -2.62 7.01 -23.46
C GLY A 335 -3.24 5.72 -22.94
N ILE A 336 -2.78 4.56 -23.38
CA ILE A 336 -3.22 3.25 -22.88
C ILE A 336 -2.82 3.09 -21.41
N ILE A 337 -1.60 3.46 -21.02
CA ILE A 337 -1.18 3.48 -19.61
C ILE A 337 -2.08 4.38 -18.76
N ILE A 338 -2.40 5.58 -19.25
CA ILE A 338 -3.32 6.48 -18.55
C ILE A 338 -4.71 5.84 -18.38
N CYS A 339 -5.23 5.15 -19.41
CA CYS A 339 -6.49 4.42 -19.29
C CYS A 339 -6.44 3.31 -18.25
N ILE A 340 -5.35 2.55 -18.19
CA ILE A 340 -5.14 1.51 -17.18
C ILE A 340 -5.11 2.12 -15.78
N LEU A 341 -4.35 3.20 -15.58
CA LEU A 341 -4.28 3.90 -14.28
C LEU A 341 -5.63 4.49 -13.89
N LEU A 342 -6.38 5.07 -14.84
CA LEU A 342 -7.71 5.59 -14.57
C LEU A 342 -8.71 4.48 -14.18
N ALA A 343 -8.69 3.35 -14.89
CA ALA A 343 -9.50 2.19 -14.54
C ALA A 343 -9.14 1.67 -13.14
N THR A 344 -7.84 1.55 -12.83
CA THR A 344 -7.34 1.16 -11.51
C THR A 344 -7.79 2.14 -10.42
N PHE A 345 -7.70 3.45 -10.68
CA PHE A 345 -8.16 4.49 -9.77
C PHE A 345 -9.65 4.35 -9.44
N LEU A 346 -10.49 4.11 -10.45
CA LEU A 346 -11.93 3.93 -10.27
C LEU A 346 -12.26 2.62 -9.52
N LEU A 347 -11.57 1.53 -9.85
CA LEU A 347 -11.74 0.26 -9.15
C LEU A 347 -11.30 0.36 -7.68
N GLY A 348 -10.28 1.15 -7.36
CA GLY A 348 -9.81 1.37 -6.01
C GLY A 348 -10.77 2.11 -5.07
N PHE A 349 -11.89 2.61 -5.58
CA PHE A 349 -13.00 3.06 -4.72
C PHE A 349 -13.76 1.90 -4.08
N PHE A 350 -13.68 0.70 -4.66
CA PHE A 350 -14.50 -0.45 -4.28
C PHE A 350 -13.67 -1.64 -3.81
N LEU A 351 -12.47 -1.78 -4.34
CA LEU A 351 -11.55 -2.87 -4.07
C LEU A 351 -10.36 -2.35 -3.26
N ASP A 352 -9.91 -3.15 -2.29
CA ASP A 352 -8.71 -2.85 -1.54
C ASP A 352 -7.45 -3.09 -2.40
N TRP A 353 -6.30 -2.66 -1.91
CA TRP A 353 -5.02 -2.80 -2.61
C TRP A 353 -4.64 -4.26 -2.90
N ILE A 354 -5.08 -5.20 -2.03
CA ILE A 354 -4.78 -6.63 -2.19
C ILE A 354 -5.45 -7.16 -3.45
N GLU A 355 -6.75 -6.94 -3.60
CA GLU A 355 -7.52 -7.42 -4.76
C GLU A 355 -7.00 -6.80 -6.06
N LEU A 356 -6.73 -5.50 -6.05
CA LEU A 356 -6.21 -4.80 -7.23
C LEU A 356 -4.83 -5.31 -7.63
N THR A 357 -3.95 -5.56 -6.65
CA THR A 357 -2.63 -6.14 -6.89
C THR A 357 -2.70 -7.58 -7.39
N LEU A 358 -3.63 -8.38 -6.86
CA LEU A 358 -3.69 -9.81 -7.18
C LEU A 358 -4.48 -10.13 -8.46
N ILE A 359 -5.40 -9.25 -8.86
CA ILE A 359 -6.29 -9.47 -10.00
C ILE A 359 -5.92 -8.52 -11.15
N VAL A 360 -5.95 -7.22 -10.92
CA VAL A 360 -5.80 -6.22 -12.00
C VAL A 360 -4.36 -6.16 -12.49
N LEU A 361 -3.40 -6.09 -11.58
CA LEU A 361 -2.00 -5.92 -11.94
C LEU A 361 -1.47 -7.03 -12.86
N PRO A 362 -1.69 -8.34 -12.61
CA PRO A 362 -1.29 -9.40 -13.54
C PRO A 362 -2.02 -9.38 -14.88
N LEU A 363 -3.26 -8.89 -14.94
CA LEU A 363 -4.02 -8.78 -16.18
C LEU A 363 -3.49 -7.70 -17.12
N VAL A 364 -2.97 -6.60 -16.56
CA VAL A 364 -2.44 -5.49 -17.34
C VAL A 364 -0.93 -5.61 -17.61
N SER A 365 -0.22 -6.44 -16.86
CA SER A 365 1.23 -6.66 -17.00
C SER A 365 1.69 -7.03 -18.41
N PRO A 366 1.03 -7.97 -19.13
CA PRO A 366 1.41 -8.30 -20.51
C PRO A 366 1.28 -7.09 -21.44
N VAL A 367 0.22 -6.30 -21.29
CA VAL A 367 -0.01 -5.08 -22.09
C VAL A 367 1.09 -4.06 -21.85
N VAL A 368 1.46 -3.80 -20.60
CA VAL A 368 2.53 -2.85 -20.24
C VAL A 368 3.85 -3.28 -20.88
N SER A 369 4.18 -4.56 -20.80
CA SER A 369 5.40 -5.12 -21.39
C SER A 369 5.38 -5.05 -22.92
N SER A 370 4.26 -5.34 -23.58
CA SER A 370 4.12 -5.25 -25.04
C SER A 370 4.23 -3.83 -25.57
N LEU A 371 3.85 -2.83 -24.76
CA LEU A 371 4.01 -1.42 -25.07
C LEU A 371 5.43 -0.89 -24.82
N GLY A 372 6.33 -1.71 -24.27
CA GLY A 372 7.73 -1.37 -24.07
C GLY A 372 8.03 -0.50 -22.84
N PHE A 373 7.11 -0.40 -21.89
CA PHE A 373 7.34 0.34 -20.65
C PHE A 373 8.07 -0.51 -19.61
N ASP A 374 8.89 0.15 -18.79
CA ASP A 374 9.59 -0.48 -17.67
C ASP A 374 8.59 -0.98 -16.62
N PRO A 375 8.65 -2.27 -16.21
CA PRO A 375 7.71 -2.85 -15.28
C PRO A 375 7.82 -2.25 -13.86
N VAL A 376 9.02 -1.84 -13.42
CA VAL A 376 9.24 -1.24 -12.10
C VAL A 376 8.58 0.14 -12.07
N TRP A 377 8.82 0.95 -13.11
CA TRP A 377 8.19 2.26 -13.28
C TRP A 377 6.66 2.17 -13.27
N PHE A 378 6.09 1.26 -14.05
CA PHE A 378 4.65 1.07 -14.08
C PHE A 378 4.09 0.63 -12.73
N THR A 379 4.75 -0.30 -12.04
CA THR A 379 4.29 -0.83 -10.75
C THR A 379 4.32 0.25 -9.67
N VAL A 380 5.33 1.11 -9.67
CA VAL A 380 5.38 2.27 -8.76
C VAL A 380 4.25 3.27 -9.08
N LEU A 381 3.99 3.57 -10.35
CA LEU A 381 2.84 4.41 -10.73
C LEU A 381 1.51 3.79 -10.32
N PHE A 382 1.36 2.48 -10.48
CA PHE A 382 0.18 1.74 -10.03
C PHE A 382 0.00 1.88 -8.50
N ALA A 383 1.07 1.76 -7.72
CA ALA A 383 1.05 1.94 -6.28
C ALA A 383 0.64 3.37 -5.88
N VAL A 384 1.17 4.41 -6.55
CA VAL A 384 0.78 5.81 -6.31
C VAL A 384 -0.68 6.06 -6.72
N CYS A 385 -1.13 5.44 -7.80
CA CYS A 385 -2.52 5.50 -8.26
C CYS A 385 -3.49 4.92 -7.21
N LEU A 386 -3.17 3.74 -6.65
CA LEU A 386 -3.95 3.14 -5.56
C LEU A 386 -3.97 4.02 -4.31
N GLN A 387 -2.81 4.54 -3.93
CA GLN A 387 -2.70 5.47 -2.79
C GLN A 387 -3.61 6.68 -2.98
N THR A 388 -3.67 7.24 -4.20
CA THR A 388 -4.53 8.37 -4.54
C THR A 388 -6.01 7.98 -4.47
N SER A 389 -6.39 6.81 -4.98
CA SER A 389 -7.75 6.31 -4.91
C SER A 389 -8.23 6.13 -3.46
N PHE A 390 -7.39 5.59 -2.59
CA PHE A 390 -7.73 5.37 -1.17
C PHE A 390 -7.84 6.64 -0.35
N LEU A 391 -7.33 7.75 -0.86
CA LEU A 391 -7.49 9.07 -0.26
C LEU A 391 -8.68 9.84 -0.84
N THR A 392 -9.22 9.41 -1.99
CA THR A 392 -10.19 10.20 -2.74
C THR A 392 -11.64 9.89 -2.34
N PRO A 393 -12.46 10.92 -2.02
CA PRO A 393 -13.90 10.75 -1.86
C PRO A 393 -14.56 10.18 -3.15
N PRO A 394 -15.71 9.50 -3.06
CA PRO A 394 -16.59 9.39 -1.90
C PRO A 394 -16.26 8.23 -0.94
N VAL A 395 -15.51 7.22 -1.39
CA VAL A 395 -15.21 6.04 -0.56
C VAL A 395 -13.94 6.29 0.26
N GLY A 396 -12.76 6.26 -0.34
CA GLY A 396 -11.49 6.57 0.31
C GLY A 396 -11.24 5.76 1.60
N PHE A 397 -10.72 4.54 1.50
CA PHE A 397 -10.50 3.67 2.66
C PHE A 397 -9.76 4.35 3.82
N ALA A 398 -8.76 5.19 3.51
CA ALA A 398 -8.03 5.93 4.52
C ALA A 398 -8.92 6.90 5.32
N ILE A 399 -9.94 7.46 4.68
CA ILE A 399 -10.92 8.36 5.30
C ILE A 399 -11.78 7.59 6.31
N PHE A 400 -12.21 6.37 5.97
CA PHE A 400 -12.98 5.53 6.87
C PHE A 400 -12.16 5.08 8.09
N TYR A 401 -10.90 4.70 7.89
CA TYR A 401 -10.00 4.37 9.00
C TYR A 401 -9.86 5.55 9.96
N LEU A 402 -9.62 6.76 9.43
CA LEU A 402 -9.57 7.96 10.27
C LEU A 402 -10.89 8.21 11.00
N LYS A 403 -12.02 8.15 10.27
CA LYS A 403 -13.34 8.43 10.85
C LYS A 403 -13.69 7.45 11.97
N GLY A 404 -13.25 6.19 11.88
CA GLY A 404 -13.49 5.16 12.91
C GLY A 404 -12.84 5.46 14.26
N VAL A 405 -11.78 6.29 14.30
CA VAL A 405 -11.02 6.63 15.52
C VAL A 405 -10.96 8.13 15.81
N ALA A 406 -11.52 8.96 14.92
CA ALA A 406 -11.51 10.40 15.09
C ALA A 406 -12.29 10.83 16.35
N PRO A 407 -11.82 11.88 17.08
CA PRO A 407 -12.56 12.44 18.20
C PRO A 407 -13.99 12.85 17.83
N PRO A 408 -14.93 12.82 18.79
CA PRO A 408 -16.29 13.31 18.58
C PRO A 408 -16.30 14.75 18.06
N GLY A 409 -17.20 15.05 17.11
CA GLY A 409 -17.34 16.40 16.52
C GLY A 409 -16.61 16.58 15.19
N ILE A 410 -15.77 15.64 14.74
CA ILE A 410 -15.18 15.68 13.40
C ILE A 410 -16.15 15.03 12.41
N GLU A 411 -16.67 15.85 11.50
CA GLU A 411 -17.53 15.38 10.42
C GLU A 411 -16.71 14.79 9.26
N VAL A 412 -17.31 13.84 8.51
CA VAL A 412 -16.69 13.28 7.31
C VAL A 412 -16.40 14.34 6.26
N THR A 413 -17.28 15.33 6.14
CA THR A 413 -17.11 16.50 5.25
C THR A 413 -15.86 17.32 5.57
N THR A 414 -15.48 17.42 6.85
CA THR A 414 -14.23 18.05 7.28
C THR A 414 -13.02 17.27 6.81
N ILE A 415 -13.06 15.93 6.93
CA ILE A 415 -12.00 15.06 6.42
C ILE A 415 -11.90 15.17 4.91
N TYR A 416 -13.02 15.16 4.18
CA TYR A 416 -13.06 15.34 2.73
C TYR A 416 -12.37 16.64 2.28
N ARG A 417 -12.68 17.76 2.94
CA ARG A 417 -12.02 19.04 2.67
C ARG A 417 -10.52 19.00 2.95
N GLY A 418 -10.15 18.29 4.01
CA GLY A 418 -8.76 18.15 4.43
C GLY A 418 -7.91 17.35 3.45
N VAL A 419 -8.45 16.30 2.83
CA VAL A 419 -7.68 15.44 1.92
C VAL A 419 -7.55 16.00 0.50
N ILE A 420 -8.45 16.90 0.04
CA ILE A 420 -8.42 17.45 -1.32
C ILE A 420 -7.05 18.03 -1.72
N PRO A 421 -6.39 18.87 -0.90
CA PRO A 421 -5.07 19.39 -1.26
C PRO A 421 -4.02 18.27 -1.41
N PHE A 422 -4.07 17.26 -0.55
CA PHE A 422 -3.15 16.13 -0.59
C PHE A 422 -3.39 15.23 -1.80
N ILE A 423 -4.64 15.06 -2.23
CA ILE A 423 -4.97 14.39 -3.50
C ILE A 423 -4.33 15.14 -4.68
N ALA A 424 -4.45 16.47 -4.70
CA ALA A 424 -3.80 17.27 -5.74
C ALA A 424 -2.27 17.10 -5.74
N LEU A 425 -1.64 17.00 -4.57
CA LEU A 425 -0.21 16.73 -4.44
C LEU A 425 0.17 15.33 -4.89
N GLN A 426 -0.66 14.31 -4.62
CA GLN A 426 -0.46 12.96 -5.14
C GLN A 426 -0.57 12.91 -6.67
N LEU A 427 -1.56 13.57 -7.23
CA LEU A 427 -1.68 13.71 -8.70
C LEU A 427 -0.49 14.45 -9.30
N LEU A 428 0.01 15.49 -8.63
CA LEU A 428 1.24 16.17 -9.04
C LEU A 428 2.46 15.22 -8.95
N GLY A 429 2.61 14.49 -7.86
CA GLY A 429 3.68 13.50 -7.69
C GLY A 429 3.58 12.40 -8.75
N MET A 430 2.39 11.88 -9.03
CA MET A 430 2.15 10.89 -10.08
C MET A 430 2.49 11.46 -11.48
N PHE A 431 2.13 12.71 -11.76
CA PHE A 431 2.49 13.40 -13.00
C PHE A 431 4.02 13.56 -13.14
N ILE A 432 4.71 13.89 -12.05
CA ILE A 432 6.18 13.99 -12.04
C ILE A 432 6.80 12.62 -12.33
N ILE A 433 6.40 11.57 -11.62
CA ILE A 433 6.90 10.20 -11.81
C ILE A 433 6.61 9.68 -13.22
N PHE A 434 5.43 10.02 -13.77
CA PHE A 434 5.02 9.62 -15.11
C PHE A 434 5.93 10.22 -16.20
N ASN A 435 6.34 11.48 -16.07
CA ASN A 435 7.15 12.18 -17.07
C ASN A 435 8.67 12.04 -16.86
N TRP A 436 9.13 11.62 -15.68
CA TRP A 436 10.53 11.42 -15.34
C TRP A 436 10.72 10.03 -14.71
N ASP A 437 10.77 9.02 -15.56
CA ASP A 437 10.97 7.60 -15.21
C ASP A 437 12.26 7.36 -14.42
N ALA A 438 13.29 8.19 -14.67
CA ALA A 438 14.54 8.16 -13.92
C ALA A 438 14.36 8.28 -12.39
N ILE A 439 13.28 8.92 -11.91
CA ILE A 439 12.97 8.98 -10.47
C ILE A 439 12.77 7.57 -9.88
N VAL A 440 12.26 6.65 -10.69
CA VAL A 440 12.02 5.26 -10.30
C VAL A 440 13.19 4.35 -10.68
N THR A 441 13.72 4.50 -11.89
CA THR A 441 14.64 3.54 -12.49
C THR A 441 16.11 3.77 -12.13
N TRP A 442 16.47 5.00 -11.71
CA TRP A 442 17.86 5.36 -11.45
C TRP A 442 18.51 4.57 -10.30
N LEU A 443 17.81 4.43 -9.16
CA LEU A 443 18.38 3.75 -7.99
C LEU A 443 18.52 2.23 -8.19
N PRO A 444 17.54 1.51 -8.79
CA PRO A 444 17.73 0.12 -9.19
C PRO A 444 18.90 -0.08 -10.15
N ALA A 445 19.04 0.80 -11.15
CA ALA A 445 20.13 0.72 -12.10
C ALA A 445 21.54 0.92 -11.47
N GLN A 446 21.65 1.69 -10.38
CA GLN A 446 22.91 1.84 -9.66
C GLN A 446 23.24 0.64 -8.75
N ALA A 447 22.24 -0.12 -8.33
CA ALA A 447 22.44 -1.26 -7.45
C ALA A 447 22.92 -2.51 -8.17
N TYR A 448 22.43 -2.72 -9.40
CA TYR A 448 22.59 -3.97 -10.14
C TYR A 448 23.17 -3.77 -11.55
N GLY A 449 23.51 -2.52 -11.93
CA GLY A 449 24.06 -2.13 -13.24
C GLY A 449 25.57 -2.26 -13.41
#